data_425a92746c0424a6cea9bb048cbaa07c
#
_entry.id   425a92746c0424a6cea9bb048cbaa07c
#
_cell.length_a   1.000
_cell.length_b   1.000
_cell.length_c   1.000
_cell.angle_alpha   90.00
_cell.angle_beta   90.00
_cell.angle_gamma   90.00
#
_symmetry.space_group_name_H-M   'P 1'
#
loop_
_entity.id
_entity.type
_entity.pdbx_description
1 polymer ?
#
loop_
_entity_poly.entity_id
_entity_poly.type
_entity_poly.pdbx_seq_one_letter_code
_entity_poly.pdbx_strand_id
1 'polypeptide(L)'
;MENNDLFRKKAVERITSPEKLNDYIHVTSPSIWMALGAIILILVGALVWATFGNIYTTVNGAGVVRDENLVIYVKVSDRPSVKEGMEITVNGHKTVVREISQEPAQISEEVGEYVLEATGLKSGDWTYMVEADIDLADGVYEASITVESV
;
A
#
# COMPACT_ATOMS: atom_id res chain seq x y z
N MET A 1 -20.97 19.46 -77.09
CA MET A 1 -21.81 18.86 -76.01
C MET A 1 -21.20 17.57 -75.48
N GLU A 2 -19.83 17.46 -75.51
CA GLU A 2 -19.10 16.20 -75.26
C GLU A 2 -18.38 16.13 -73.88
N ASN A 3 -18.33 17.24 -73.17
CA ASN A 3 -17.56 17.27 -71.88
C ASN A 3 -18.35 16.87 -70.65
N ASN A 4 -19.66 16.77 -70.72
CA ASN A 4 -20.50 16.45 -69.57
C ASN A 4 -20.55 14.92 -69.21
N ASP A 5 -20.36 14.09 -70.25
CA ASP A 5 -20.38 12.63 -70.08
C ASP A 5 -19.07 12.08 -69.42
N LEU A 6 -17.96 12.76 -69.64
CA LEU A 6 -16.67 12.38 -69.05
C LEU A 6 -16.63 12.65 -67.54
N PHE A 7 -17.25 13.71 -67.10
CA PHE A 7 -17.33 14.04 -65.66
C PHE A 7 -18.29 13.11 -64.92
N ARG A 8 -19.35 12.71 -65.59
CA ARG A 8 -20.38 11.81 -64.98
C ARG A 8 -19.84 10.39 -64.86
N LYS A 9 -19.10 9.89 -65.83
CA LYS A 9 -18.42 8.56 -65.76
C LYS A 9 -17.38 8.53 -64.65
N LYS A 10 -16.52 9.54 -64.51
CA LYS A 10 -15.52 9.63 -63.43
C LYS A 10 -16.18 9.78 -62.04
N ALA A 11 -17.29 10.40 -61.91
CA ALA A 11 -18.02 10.55 -60.67
C ALA A 11 -18.68 9.22 -60.24
N VAL A 12 -19.26 8.49 -61.19
CA VAL A 12 -19.91 7.18 -60.93
C VAL A 12 -18.84 6.10 -60.64
N GLU A 13 -17.71 6.13 -61.32
CA GLU A 13 -16.60 5.18 -61.11
C GLU A 13 -15.93 5.35 -59.73
N ARG A 14 -15.97 6.55 -59.15
CA ARG A 14 -15.51 6.80 -57.78
C ARG A 14 -16.45 6.28 -56.71
N ILE A 15 -17.73 6.09 -57.03
CA ILE A 15 -18.78 5.64 -56.08
C ILE A 15 -18.97 4.12 -56.14
N THR A 16 -18.62 3.50 -57.26
CA THR A 16 -18.93 2.06 -57.50
C THR A 16 -17.68 1.16 -57.42
N SER A 17 -16.54 1.65 -56.89
CA SER A 17 -15.37 0.78 -56.71
C SER A 17 -15.51 0.04 -55.36
N PRO A 18 -15.91 -1.22 -55.38
CA PRO A 18 -16.03 -2.01 -54.15
C PRO A 18 -14.67 -2.23 -53.48
N GLU A 19 -13.57 -1.97 -54.14
CA GLU A 19 -12.23 -2.06 -53.61
C GLU A 19 -11.90 -1.03 -52.52
N LYS A 20 -12.57 0.15 -52.52
CA LYS A 20 -12.36 1.17 -51.47
C LYS A 20 -13.14 0.89 -50.21
N LEU A 21 -14.19 0.09 -50.25
CA LEU A 21 -14.89 -0.38 -49.05
C LEU A 21 -14.12 -1.47 -48.31
N ASN A 22 -13.29 -2.22 -49.02
CA ASN A 22 -12.47 -3.29 -48.41
C ASN A 22 -11.25 -2.74 -47.69
N ASP A 23 -10.77 -1.55 -48.07
CA ASP A 23 -9.65 -0.88 -47.42
C ASP A 23 -10.02 -0.30 -46.03
N TYR A 24 -11.31 -0.04 -45.78
CA TYR A 24 -11.82 0.40 -44.48
C TYR A 24 -12.06 -0.72 -43.47
N ILE A 25 -11.99 -1.99 -43.90
CA ILE A 25 -12.26 -3.15 -43.04
C ILE A 25 -10.96 -3.77 -42.48
N HIS A 26 -9.79 -3.32 -42.90
CA HIS A 26 -8.52 -3.70 -42.31
C HIS A 26 -8.21 -2.92 -41.00
N VAL A 27 -9.20 -2.85 -40.11
CA VAL A 27 -9.03 -2.21 -38.77
C VAL A 27 -8.32 -3.12 -37.77
N THR A 28 -7.97 -4.32 -38.17
CA THR A 28 -7.25 -5.24 -37.27
C THR A 28 -5.84 -5.53 -37.77
N SER A 29 -4.94 -4.54 -37.60
CA SER A 29 -3.52 -4.80 -37.76
C SER A 29 -3.06 -5.74 -36.61
N PRO A 30 -2.14 -6.69 -36.86
CA PRO A 30 -1.61 -7.58 -35.83
C PRO A 30 -1.05 -6.81 -34.61
N SER A 31 -0.58 -5.59 -34.81
CA SER A 31 -0.09 -4.72 -33.73
C SER A 31 -1.19 -4.27 -32.78
N ILE A 32 -2.43 -4.07 -33.24
CA ILE A 32 -3.58 -3.71 -32.38
C ILE A 32 -3.94 -4.88 -31.47
N TRP A 33 -3.91 -6.11 -31.99
CA TRP A 33 -4.15 -7.31 -31.19
C TRP A 33 -3.06 -7.54 -30.15
N MET A 34 -1.80 -7.27 -30.48
CA MET A 34 -0.70 -7.32 -29.50
C MET A 34 -0.84 -6.24 -28.42
N ALA A 35 -1.22 -5.02 -28.80
CA ALA A 35 -1.46 -3.95 -27.83
C ALA A 35 -2.65 -4.29 -26.90
N LEU A 36 -3.74 -4.80 -27.46
CA LEU A 36 -4.90 -5.23 -26.66
C LEU A 36 -4.55 -6.37 -25.71
N GLY A 37 -3.77 -7.36 -26.19
CA GLY A 37 -3.26 -8.46 -25.37
C GLY A 37 -2.39 -7.98 -24.22
N ALA A 38 -1.49 -7.01 -24.48
CA ALA A 38 -0.65 -6.41 -23.44
C ALA A 38 -1.48 -5.68 -22.38
N ILE A 39 -2.51 -4.93 -22.78
CA ILE A 39 -3.40 -4.24 -21.87
C ILE A 39 -4.16 -5.24 -20.99
N ILE A 40 -4.69 -6.32 -21.58
CA ILE A 40 -5.39 -7.38 -20.83
C ILE A 40 -4.46 -8.02 -19.80
N LEU A 41 -3.21 -8.32 -20.16
CA LEU A 41 -2.23 -8.90 -19.23
C LEU A 41 -1.92 -7.95 -18.06
N ILE A 42 -1.78 -6.66 -18.33
CA ILE A 42 -1.55 -5.66 -17.28
C ILE A 42 -2.77 -5.57 -16.35
N LEU A 43 -3.99 -5.56 -16.90
CA LEU A 43 -5.22 -5.51 -16.10
C LEU A 43 -5.39 -6.78 -15.25
N VAL A 44 -5.14 -7.95 -15.80
CA VAL A 44 -5.17 -9.21 -15.05
C VAL A 44 -4.10 -9.22 -13.96
N GLY A 45 -2.88 -8.79 -14.27
CA GLY A 45 -1.81 -8.65 -13.29
C GLY A 45 -2.16 -7.69 -12.15
N ALA A 46 -2.73 -6.53 -12.48
CA ALA A 46 -3.20 -5.57 -11.49
C ALA A 46 -4.34 -6.13 -10.61
N LEU A 47 -5.28 -6.89 -11.20
CA LEU A 47 -6.38 -7.50 -10.47
C LEU A 47 -5.87 -8.61 -9.53
N VAL A 48 -4.93 -9.44 -9.98
CA VAL A 48 -4.27 -10.44 -9.13
C VAL A 48 -3.52 -9.74 -7.99
N TRP A 49 -2.77 -8.68 -8.29
CA TRP A 49 -2.07 -7.93 -7.25
C TRP A 49 -3.03 -7.28 -6.25
N ALA A 50 -4.16 -6.73 -6.72
CA ALA A 50 -5.17 -6.12 -5.84
C ALA A 50 -5.87 -7.14 -4.93
N THR A 51 -5.98 -8.41 -5.36
CA THR A 51 -6.60 -9.47 -4.54
C THR A 51 -5.64 -10.14 -3.56
N PHE A 52 -4.35 -10.22 -3.90
CA PHE A 52 -3.32 -10.89 -3.08
C PHE A 52 -2.32 -9.93 -2.45
N GLY A 53 -2.32 -8.67 -2.86
CA GLY A 53 -1.44 -7.65 -2.29
C GLY A 53 -1.91 -7.24 -0.90
N ASN A 54 -1.15 -7.59 0.12
CA ASN A 54 -1.40 -7.12 1.47
C ASN A 54 -0.65 -5.80 1.68
N ILE A 55 -1.38 -4.78 2.07
CA ILE A 55 -0.79 -3.50 2.50
C ILE A 55 -0.65 -3.57 4.01
N TYR A 56 0.57 -3.67 4.48
CA TYR A 56 0.87 -3.60 5.91
C TYR A 56 1.04 -2.14 6.30
N THR A 57 0.29 -1.73 7.30
CA THR A 57 0.50 -0.43 7.96
C THR A 57 1.30 -0.69 9.22
N THR A 58 2.34 0.09 9.46
CA THR A 58 3.15 -0.01 10.68
C THR A 58 2.90 1.19 11.56
N VAL A 59 2.74 0.95 12.85
CA VAL A 59 2.77 1.97 13.89
C VAL A 59 4.18 1.97 14.46
N ASN A 60 4.91 3.04 14.22
CA ASN A 60 6.28 3.21 14.72
C ASN A 60 6.24 3.80 16.12
N GLY A 61 7.14 3.33 16.97
CA GLY A 61 7.31 3.80 18.33
C GLY A 61 8.72 3.49 18.85
N ALA A 62 8.99 3.88 20.05
CA ALA A 62 10.17 3.43 20.77
C ALA A 62 9.75 2.46 21.86
N GLY A 63 10.48 1.35 21.94
CA GLY A 63 10.32 0.35 22.96
C GLY A 63 11.43 0.42 23.99
N VAL A 64 11.07 0.27 25.25
CA VAL A 64 11.99 0.13 26.36
C VAL A 64 12.05 -1.33 26.75
N VAL A 65 13.25 -1.93 26.69
CA VAL A 65 13.48 -3.31 27.13
C VAL A 65 14.10 -3.28 28.51
N ARG A 66 13.50 -4.00 29.45
CA ARG A 66 14.01 -4.25 30.80
C ARG A 66 13.65 -5.68 31.22
N ASP A 67 14.63 -6.43 31.68
CA ASP A 67 14.45 -7.81 32.16
C ASP A 67 13.62 -8.67 31.16
N GLU A 68 14.00 -8.66 29.87
CA GLU A 68 13.31 -9.39 28.77
C GLU A 68 11.87 -8.92 28.50
N ASN A 69 11.42 -7.86 29.15
CA ASN A 69 10.09 -7.25 28.93
C ASN A 69 10.23 -6.00 28.08
N LEU A 70 9.53 -5.97 26.94
CA LEU A 70 9.43 -4.84 26.03
C LEU A 70 8.17 -4.05 26.34
N VAL A 71 8.32 -2.77 26.57
CA VAL A 71 7.20 -1.82 26.71
C VAL A 71 7.28 -0.78 25.59
N ILE A 72 6.24 -0.71 24.77
CA ILE A 72 6.11 0.27 23.70
C ILE A 72 5.00 1.27 24.05
N TYR A 73 5.29 2.57 23.90
CA TYR A 73 4.34 3.64 24.12
C TYR A 73 3.63 4.00 22.81
N VAL A 74 2.32 3.74 22.75
CA VAL A 74 1.48 3.97 21.57
C VAL A 74 0.58 5.17 21.82
N LYS A 75 0.50 6.09 20.85
CA LYS A 75 -0.41 7.24 20.93
C LYS A 75 -1.87 6.79 21.04
N VAL A 76 -2.68 7.57 21.74
CA VAL A 76 -4.12 7.30 21.87
C VAL A 76 -4.79 7.20 20.49
N SER A 77 -4.35 7.99 19.51
CA SER A 77 -4.85 7.94 18.14
C SER A 77 -4.64 6.60 17.45
N ASP A 78 -3.55 5.90 17.77
CA ASP A 78 -3.12 4.69 17.08
C ASP A 78 -3.61 3.42 17.80
N ARG A 79 -4.11 3.59 19.05
CA ARG A 79 -4.62 2.49 19.88
C ARG A 79 -5.67 1.61 19.20
N PRO A 80 -6.67 2.15 18.45
CA PRO A 80 -7.69 1.32 17.81
C PRO A 80 -7.12 0.35 16.78
N SER A 81 -5.95 0.67 16.23
CA SER A 81 -5.27 -0.14 15.21
C SER A 81 -4.43 -1.28 15.81
N VAL A 82 -4.07 -1.21 17.09
CA VAL A 82 -3.19 -2.20 17.75
C VAL A 82 -4.01 -3.22 18.52
N LYS A 83 -3.76 -4.51 18.30
CA LYS A 83 -4.42 -5.64 18.97
C LYS A 83 -3.39 -6.61 19.52
N GLU A 84 -3.78 -7.39 20.51
CA GLU A 84 -2.99 -8.50 21.02
C GLU A 84 -2.72 -9.53 19.92
N GLY A 85 -1.53 -10.13 19.95
CA GLY A 85 -1.09 -11.09 18.94
C GLY A 85 -0.50 -10.48 17.67
N MET A 86 -0.51 -9.15 17.51
CA MET A 86 0.14 -8.49 16.37
C MET A 86 1.66 -8.60 16.44
N GLU A 87 2.30 -8.69 15.26
CA GLU A 87 3.75 -8.77 15.17
C GLU A 87 4.40 -7.43 15.50
N ILE A 88 5.39 -7.48 16.36
CA ILE A 88 6.28 -6.38 16.70
C ILE A 88 7.67 -6.69 16.15
N THR A 89 8.28 -5.72 15.52
CA THR A 89 9.69 -5.80 15.11
C THR A 89 10.49 -4.75 15.88
N VAL A 90 11.51 -5.19 16.62
CA VAL A 90 12.40 -4.35 17.41
C VAL A 90 13.83 -4.68 17.04
N ASN A 91 14.56 -3.72 16.50
CA ASN A 91 15.96 -3.91 16.08
C ASN A 91 16.18 -5.17 15.22
N GLY A 92 15.19 -5.53 14.37
CA GLY A 92 15.25 -6.74 13.53
C GLY A 92 14.80 -8.04 14.21
N HIS A 93 14.54 -8.03 15.51
CA HIS A 93 13.95 -9.15 16.25
C HIS A 93 12.42 -9.06 16.20
N LYS A 94 11.76 -10.20 16.01
CA LYS A 94 10.31 -10.29 15.93
C LYS A 94 9.74 -10.89 17.21
N THR A 95 8.71 -10.26 17.73
CA THR A 95 7.89 -10.77 18.83
C THR A 95 6.43 -10.45 18.56
N VAL A 96 5.56 -10.74 19.49
CA VAL A 96 4.11 -10.47 19.38
C VAL A 96 3.61 -9.69 20.59
N VAL A 97 2.61 -8.87 20.36
CA VAL A 97 1.91 -8.14 21.43
C VAL A 97 1.33 -9.15 22.41
N ARG A 98 1.77 -9.12 23.66
CA ARG A 98 1.25 -9.95 24.75
C ARG A 98 0.05 -9.31 25.40
N GLU A 99 0.17 -8.05 25.78
CA GLU A 99 -0.85 -7.32 26.50
C GLU A 99 -0.85 -5.84 26.10
N ILE A 100 -2.01 -5.22 26.20
CA ILE A 100 -2.16 -3.78 25.97
C ILE A 100 -2.90 -3.20 27.18
N SER A 101 -2.36 -2.12 27.76
CA SER A 101 -3.00 -1.45 28.88
C SER A 101 -4.46 -1.06 28.54
N GLN A 102 -5.36 -1.29 29.45
CA GLN A 102 -6.80 -0.95 29.23
C GLN A 102 -7.06 0.55 29.39
N GLU A 103 -6.27 1.20 30.22
CA GLU A 103 -6.37 2.63 30.48
C GLU A 103 -5.13 3.36 29.97
N PRO A 104 -5.30 4.55 29.38
CA PRO A 104 -4.17 5.37 28.97
C PRO A 104 -3.47 5.94 30.22
N ALA A 105 -2.16 5.98 30.17
CA ALA A 105 -1.32 6.61 31.18
C ALA A 105 -0.58 7.80 30.60
N GLN A 106 -0.30 8.79 31.42
CA GLN A 106 0.53 9.91 31.02
C GLN A 106 1.99 9.46 31.00
N ILE A 107 2.67 9.75 29.91
CA ILE A 107 4.09 9.50 29.80
C ILE A 107 4.86 10.50 30.70
N SER A 108 5.74 9.98 31.56
CA SER A 108 6.58 10.79 32.44
C SER A 108 7.95 11.06 31.83
N GLU A 109 8.65 12.07 32.32
CA GLU A 109 10.03 12.37 31.92
C GLU A 109 11.01 11.24 32.30
N GLU A 110 10.63 10.36 33.23
CA GLU A 110 11.43 9.21 33.64
C GLU A 110 11.62 8.16 32.53
N VAL A 111 10.75 8.16 31.50
CA VAL A 111 10.86 7.26 30.35
C VAL A 111 12.09 7.55 29.49
N GLY A 112 12.62 8.77 29.61
CA GLY A 112 13.83 9.22 28.91
C GLY A 112 13.54 10.04 27.66
N GLU A 113 14.36 11.07 27.47
CA GLU A 113 14.24 12.04 26.36
C GLU A 113 14.30 11.36 24.98
N TYR A 114 15.12 10.31 24.85
CA TYR A 114 15.25 9.57 23.59
C TYR A 114 13.93 8.88 23.17
N VAL A 115 13.18 8.32 24.13
CA VAL A 115 11.88 7.67 23.85
C VAL A 115 10.87 8.72 23.39
N LEU A 116 10.86 9.88 24.03
CA LEU A 116 9.98 10.99 23.67
C LEU A 116 10.27 11.49 22.26
N GLU A 117 11.55 11.67 21.92
CA GLU A 117 11.96 12.12 20.59
C GLU A 117 11.64 11.08 19.51
N ALA A 118 11.97 9.80 19.73
CA ALA A 118 11.74 8.71 18.76
C ALA A 118 10.26 8.45 18.49
N THR A 119 9.38 8.66 19.49
CA THR A 119 7.92 8.51 19.33
C THR A 119 7.21 9.79 18.90
N GLY A 120 7.92 10.94 18.95
CA GLY A 120 7.31 12.24 18.79
C GLY A 120 6.24 12.54 19.86
N LEU A 121 6.39 11.96 21.04
CA LEU A 121 5.59 12.20 22.24
C LEU A 121 6.22 13.30 23.07
N LYS A 122 5.39 13.94 23.89
CA LYS A 122 5.84 14.93 24.88
C LYS A 122 5.51 14.44 26.28
N SER A 123 6.31 14.87 27.25
CA SER A 123 5.97 14.65 28.66
C SER A 123 4.55 15.15 28.96
N GLY A 124 3.73 14.31 29.57
CA GLY A 124 2.33 14.57 29.85
C GLY A 124 1.33 14.10 28.77
N ASP A 125 1.81 13.64 27.60
CA ASP A 125 0.93 13.03 26.59
C ASP A 125 0.33 11.72 27.12
N TRP A 126 -0.93 11.46 26.72
CA TRP A 126 -1.62 10.22 27.03
C TRP A 126 -1.23 9.12 26.05
N THR A 127 -0.81 7.98 26.56
CA THR A 127 -0.34 6.83 25.80
C THR A 127 -0.90 5.53 26.36
N TYR A 128 -0.99 4.52 25.49
CA TYR A 128 -1.22 3.15 25.90
C TYR A 128 0.12 2.41 25.92
N MET A 129 0.31 1.57 26.92
CA MET A 129 1.47 0.68 26.99
C MET A 129 1.14 -0.64 26.32
N VAL A 130 2.00 -1.07 25.43
CA VAL A 130 1.97 -2.37 24.75
C VAL A 130 3.13 -3.17 25.26
N GLU A 131 2.85 -4.34 25.84
CA GLU A 131 3.85 -5.22 26.41
C GLU A 131 4.07 -6.45 25.53
N ALA A 132 5.34 -6.86 25.46
CA ALA A 132 5.75 -8.07 24.77
C ALA A 132 7.02 -8.64 25.43
N ASP A 133 7.23 -9.94 25.29
CA ASP A 133 8.46 -10.59 25.73
C ASP A 133 9.48 -10.59 24.58
N ILE A 134 10.72 -10.21 24.88
CA ILE A 134 11.78 -10.17 23.88
C ILE A 134 13.14 -10.49 24.52
N ASP A 135 13.92 -11.31 23.84
CA ASP A 135 15.29 -11.61 24.24
C ASP A 135 16.25 -10.58 23.63
N LEU A 136 16.29 -9.42 24.26
CA LEU A 136 17.22 -8.34 23.93
C LEU A 136 17.80 -7.74 25.22
N ALA A 137 18.99 -7.18 25.12
CA ALA A 137 19.61 -6.47 26.23
C ALA A 137 18.76 -5.26 26.64
N ASP A 138 18.85 -4.90 27.91
CA ASP A 138 18.18 -3.70 28.43
C ASP A 138 18.60 -2.47 27.66
N GLY A 139 17.61 -1.68 27.25
CA GLY A 139 17.87 -0.48 26.44
C GLY A 139 16.60 0.09 25.80
N VAL A 140 16.81 1.13 25.03
CA VAL A 140 15.77 1.76 24.24
C VAL A 140 16.02 1.47 22.76
N TYR A 141 15.02 0.97 22.08
CA TYR A 141 15.09 0.54 20.69
C TYR A 141 13.96 1.13 19.87
N GLU A 142 14.22 1.30 18.59
CA GLU A 142 13.16 1.58 17.65
C GLU A 142 12.28 0.33 17.48
N ALA A 143 10.98 0.49 17.63
CA ALA A 143 10.00 -0.56 17.55
C ALA A 143 8.92 -0.22 16.53
N SER A 144 8.47 -1.22 15.78
CA SER A 144 7.36 -1.09 14.84
C SER A 144 6.35 -2.22 15.06
N ILE A 145 5.08 -1.86 15.17
CA ILE A 145 3.98 -2.80 15.27
C ILE A 145 3.34 -2.92 13.89
N THR A 146 3.29 -4.13 13.35
CA THR A 146 2.65 -4.38 12.06
C THR A 146 1.15 -4.51 12.26
N VAL A 147 0.40 -3.57 11.69
CA VAL A 147 -1.06 -3.55 11.72
C VAL A 147 -1.56 -4.06 10.38
N GLU A 148 -2.33 -5.14 10.37
CA GLU A 148 -3.03 -5.57 9.16
C GLU A 148 -4.12 -4.54 8.84
N SER A 149 -4.00 -3.91 7.68
CA SER A 149 -5.11 -3.14 7.10
C SER A 149 -6.10 -4.15 6.52
N VAL A 150 -7.29 -4.17 7.07
CA VAL A 150 -8.44 -4.91 6.54
C VAL A 150 -8.86 -4.34 5.18
#